data_6959deff2e12ff3c8997b729d5047e8c
#
_entry.id   6959deff2e12ff3c8997b729d5047e8c
#
_cell.length_a   1.000
_cell.length_b   1.000
_cell.length_c   1.000
_cell.angle_alpha   90.00
_cell.angle_beta   90.00
_cell.angle_gamma   90.00
#
_symmetry.space_group_name_H-M   'P 1'
#
loop_
_entity.id
_entity.type
_entity.pdbx_description
1 polymer ?
#
loop_
_entity_poly.entity_id
_entity_poly.type
_entity_poly.pdbx_seq_one_letter_code
_entity_poly.pdbx_strand_id
1 'polypeptide(L)'
;LKALQGRLSELHNEVYRRRIPVVLAFEGWDAGGKGGAIKRLTQALDPRGYAVQPVSAPNDLEKSHHYLWRFWTAMPKAGHFTIFDRSWYGRVMVERIEGFCSGDEWRRAYAEINNMEESWANSGCIVLKFWMQIDKEEQARRFKERQENPDKQWKITEEDWRNRAKWDQYEVAVDEMLVRTSTTYAPWIIVEANSKYYARIKVLKTVVGAIENYLKEHK
;
A
#
# COMPACT_ATOMS: atom_id res chain seq x y z
N LEU A 1 7.05 -12.84 -15.10
CA LEU A 1 6.24 -11.63 -15.02
C LEU A 1 5.03 -11.72 -15.95
N LYS A 2 5.24 -11.87 -17.28
CA LYS A 2 4.14 -11.90 -18.27
C LYS A 2 3.07 -12.96 -17.96
N ALA A 3 3.44 -14.16 -17.56
CA ALA A 3 2.47 -15.21 -17.21
C ALA A 3 1.58 -14.81 -16.01
N LEU A 4 2.15 -14.19 -14.97
CA LEU A 4 1.38 -13.68 -13.83
C LEU A 4 0.48 -12.51 -14.23
N GLN A 5 0.94 -11.64 -15.13
CA GLN A 5 0.13 -10.55 -15.64
C GLN A 5 -1.05 -11.07 -16.49
N GLY A 6 -0.81 -12.07 -17.35
CA GLY A 6 -1.89 -12.74 -18.09
C GLY A 6 -2.93 -13.36 -17.15
N ARG A 7 -2.46 -14.10 -16.12
CA ARG A 7 -3.35 -14.70 -15.13
C ARG A 7 -4.14 -13.64 -14.34
N LEU A 8 -3.49 -12.56 -13.93
CA LEU A 8 -4.17 -11.46 -13.23
C LEU A 8 -5.24 -10.78 -14.11
N SER A 9 -4.99 -10.64 -15.42
CA SER A 9 -5.96 -10.10 -16.37
C SER A 9 -7.23 -10.98 -16.45
N GLU A 10 -7.06 -12.31 -16.49
CA GLU A 10 -8.20 -13.24 -16.43
C GLU A 10 -8.97 -13.12 -15.13
N LEU A 11 -8.27 -13.09 -13.99
CA LEU A 11 -8.87 -12.93 -12.67
C LEU A 11 -9.55 -11.59 -12.48
N HIS A 12 -9.05 -10.53 -13.10
CA HIS A 12 -9.70 -9.21 -13.09
C HIS A 12 -11.10 -9.27 -13.71
N ASN A 13 -11.25 -10.02 -14.81
CA ASN A 13 -12.57 -10.25 -15.42
C ASN A 13 -13.51 -11.04 -14.51
N GLU A 14 -12.98 -12.03 -13.75
CA GLU A 14 -13.80 -12.78 -12.77
C GLU A 14 -14.22 -11.89 -11.60
N VAL A 15 -13.30 -11.09 -11.05
CA VAL A 15 -13.57 -10.09 -10.00
C VAL A 15 -14.69 -9.14 -10.44
N TYR A 16 -14.61 -8.62 -11.68
CA TYR A 16 -15.63 -7.75 -12.23
C TYR A 16 -17.00 -8.43 -12.32
N ARG A 17 -17.04 -9.64 -12.91
CA ARG A 17 -18.30 -10.40 -13.08
C ARG A 17 -18.96 -10.79 -11.76
N ARG A 18 -18.15 -11.19 -10.77
CA ARG A 18 -18.62 -11.56 -9.43
C ARG A 18 -18.81 -10.38 -8.48
N ARG A 19 -18.53 -9.16 -8.97
CA ARG A 19 -18.69 -7.91 -8.22
C ARG A 19 -17.90 -7.87 -6.90
N ILE A 20 -16.70 -8.45 -6.87
CA ILE A 20 -15.83 -8.50 -5.70
C ILE A 20 -15.00 -7.21 -5.64
N PRO A 21 -15.12 -6.38 -4.59
CA PRO A 21 -14.24 -5.23 -4.44
C PRO A 21 -12.85 -5.66 -3.95
N VAL A 22 -11.80 -4.98 -4.43
CA VAL A 22 -10.41 -5.29 -4.06
C VAL A 22 -9.69 -4.01 -3.65
N VAL A 23 -9.12 -4.01 -2.46
CA VAL A 23 -8.28 -2.93 -1.92
C VAL A 23 -6.85 -3.43 -1.77
N LEU A 24 -5.91 -2.70 -2.37
CA LEU A 24 -4.48 -2.95 -2.24
C LEU A 24 -3.81 -1.72 -1.63
N ALA A 25 -3.18 -1.87 -0.47
CA ALA A 25 -2.43 -0.80 0.17
C ALA A 25 -0.92 -1.07 0.06
N PHE A 26 -0.19 -0.09 -0.43
CA PHE A 26 1.27 -0.15 -0.58
C PHE A 26 1.94 0.83 0.36
N GLU A 27 2.68 0.29 1.31
CA GLU A 27 3.56 1.02 2.20
C GLU A 27 5.01 0.54 2.07
N GLY A 28 5.93 1.22 2.69
CA GLY A 28 7.34 0.84 2.68
C GLY A 28 8.26 2.05 2.63
N TRP A 29 9.53 1.76 2.81
CA TRP A 29 10.57 2.78 2.81
C TRP A 29 10.55 3.65 1.55
N ASP A 30 11.02 4.90 1.66
CA ASP A 30 11.24 5.75 0.50
C ASP A 30 12.25 5.08 -0.44
N ALA A 31 12.01 5.17 -1.74
CA ALA A 31 12.68 4.38 -2.76
C ALA A 31 12.49 2.85 -2.67
N GLY A 32 11.64 2.32 -1.79
CA GLY A 32 11.36 0.88 -1.63
C GLY A 32 10.78 0.19 -2.86
N GLY A 33 10.25 0.95 -3.84
CA GLY A 33 9.80 0.39 -5.11
C GLY A 33 8.29 0.26 -5.26
N LYS A 34 7.50 0.90 -4.37
CA LYS A 34 6.02 0.95 -4.41
C LYS A 34 5.47 1.22 -5.82
N GLY A 35 5.76 2.39 -6.38
CA GLY A 35 5.27 2.76 -7.71
C GLY A 35 5.72 1.83 -8.85
N GLY A 36 6.89 1.18 -8.70
CA GLY A 36 7.35 0.17 -9.64
C GLY A 36 6.56 -1.14 -9.60
N ALA A 37 6.11 -1.55 -8.44
CA ALA A 37 5.22 -2.70 -8.24
C ALA A 37 3.81 -2.38 -8.73
N ILE A 38 3.25 -1.24 -8.34
CA ILE A 38 1.94 -0.74 -8.79
C ILE A 38 1.88 -0.68 -10.32
N LYS A 39 2.90 -0.11 -10.96
CA LYS A 39 2.96 -0.04 -12.43
C LYS A 39 2.88 -1.42 -13.09
N ARG A 40 3.55 -2.46 -12.55
CA ARG A 40 3.52 -3.83 -13.12
C ARG A 40 2.19 -4.53 -12.88
N LEU A 41 1.57 -4.24 -11.76
CA LEU A 41 0.24 -4.73 -11.43
C LEU A 41 -0.82 -4.12 -12.36
N THR A 42 -0.83 -2.79 -12.50
CA THR A 42 -1.84 -2.08 -13.31
C THR A 42 -1.72 -2.35 -14.80
N GLN A 43 -0.53 -2.73 -15.30
CA GLN A 43 -0.35 -3.18 -16.69
C GLN A 43 -1.18 -4.42 -17.06
N ALA A 44 -1.66 -5.17 -16.07
CA ALA A 44 -2.48 -6.37 -16.26
C ALA A 44 -3.98 -6.11 -16.12
N LEU A 45 -4.38 -4.90 -15.72
CA LEU A 45 -5.77 -4.55 -15.40
C LEU A 45 -6.37 -3.67 -16.50
N ASP A 46 -7.68 -3.83 -16.73
CA ASP A 46 -8.44 -2.88 -17.56
C ASP A 46 -8.51 -1.53 -16.83
N PRO A 47 -8.13 -0.41 -17.47
CA PRO A 47 -8.12 0.91 -16.84
C PRO A 47 -9.50 1.37 -16.32
N ARG A 48 -10.59 0.81 -16.80
CA ARG A 48 -11.95 1.09 -16.31
C ARG A 48 -12.29 0.36 -15.01
N GLY A 49 -11.52 -0.69 -14.68
CA GLY A 49 -11.76 -1.57 -13.53
C GLY A 49 -10.90 -1.26 -12.31
N TYR A 50 -10.06 -0.23 -12.33
CA TYR A 50 -9.25 0.14 -11.19
C TYR A 50 -9.04 1.65 -11.06
N ALA A 51 -8.70 2.08 -9.85
CA ALA A 51 -8.20 3.41 -9.55
C ALA A 51 -6.91 3.32 -8.74
N VAL A 52 -5.93 4.16 -9.05
CA VAL A 52 -4.75 4.37 -8.18
C VAL A 52 -4.94 5.65 -7.42
N GLN A 53 -4.86 5.56 -6.09
CA GLN A 53 -4.99 6.68 -5.16
C GLN A 53 -3.62 7.02 -4.57
N PRO A 54 -2.91 8.04 -5.09
CA PRO A 54 -1.72 8.57 -4.44
C PRO A 54 -2.15 9.33 -3.18
N VAL A 55 -1.62 8.93 -2.03
CA VAL A 55 -1.95 9.56 -0.75
C VAL A 55 -0.86 10.56 -0.38
N SER A 56 -1.24 11.81 -0.34
CA SER A 56 -0.44 12.96 0.10
C SER A 56 -1.02 13.58 1.37
N ALA A 57 -0.44 14.70 1.82
CA ALA A 57 -1.01 15.49 2.90
C ALA A 57 -2.49 15.80 2.63
N PRO A 58 -3.37 15.73 3.65
CA PRO A 58 -4.79 15.98 3.48
C PRO A 58 -5.07 17.42 3.05
N ASN A 59 -6.01 17.60 2.13
CA ASN A 59 -6.54 18.91 1.77
C ASN A 59 -7.49 19.45 2.85
N ASP A 60 -8.00 20.67 2.70
CA ASP A 60 -8.82 21.32 3.74
C ASP A 60 -10.15 20.60 3.99
N LEU A 61 -10.77 20.04 2.95
CA LEU A 61 -11.96 19.22 3.09
C LEU A 61 -11.65 17.92 3.88
N GLU A 62 -10.58 17.23 3.55
CA GLU A 62 -10.16 16.02 4.25
C GLU A 62 -9.80 16.29 5.71
N LYS A 63 -9.17 17.45 6.00
CA LYS A 63 -8.86 17.87 7.38
C LYS A 63 -10.11 18.19 8.21
N SER A 64 -11.22 18.59 7.59
CA SER A 64 -12.48 18.84 8.30
C SER A 64 -13.22 17.57 8.72
N HIS A 65 -12.76 16.40 8.31
CA HIS A 65 -13.33 15.09 8.61
C HIS A 65 -12.35 14.22 9.42
N HIS A 66 -12.85 13.12 9.95
CA HIS A 66 -12.00 12.09 10.55
C HIS A 66 -10.98 11.59 9.52
N TYR A 67 -9.71 11.37 9.91
CA TYR A 67 -8.62 11.04 8.97
C TYR A 67 -8.88 9.80 8.09
N LEU A 68 -9.73 8.87 8.54
CA LEU A 68 -10.13 7.70 7.75
C LEU A 68 -11.21 8.02 6.71
N TRP A 69 -11.90 9.17 6.79
CA TRP A 69 -12.99 9.51 5.87
C TRP A 69 -12.55 9.45 4.40
N ARG A 70 -11.39 10.02 4.08
CA ARG A 70 -10.85 10.03 2.71
C ARG A 70 -10.61 8.64 2.13
N PHE A 71 -10.35 7.63 2.97
CA PHE A 71 -10.15 6.25 2.57
C PHE A 71 -11.47 5.51 2.41
N TRP A 72 -12.46 5.80 3.24
CA TRP A 72 -13.82 5.30 3.06
C TRP A 72 -14.44 5.79 1.76
N THR A 73 -14.27 7.05 1.40
CA THR A 73 -14.79 7.62 0.14
C THR A 73 -14.07 7.10 -1.10
N ALA A 74 -12.86 6.58 -0.95
CA ALA A 74 -12.06 5.99 -2.02
C ALA A 74 -12.22 4.46 -2.14
N MET A 75 -13.12 3.84 -1.37
CA MET A 75 -13.43 2.42 -1.50
C MET A 75 -13.85 2.08 -2.94
N PRO A 76 -13.41 0.91 -3.47
CA PRO A 76 -13.83 0.50 -4.79
C PRO A 76 -15.33 0.16 -4.81
N LYS A 77 -15.98 0.51 -5.88
CA LYS A 77 -17.29 -0.08 -6.15
C LYS A 77 -17.15 -1.58 -6.47
N ALA A 78 -18.22 -2.32 -6.30
CA ALA A 78 -18.25 -3.77 -6.52
C ALA A 78 -17.63 -4.16 -7.89
N GLY A 79 -16.70 -5.10 -7.87
CA GLY A 79 -15.99 -5.58 -9.05
C GLY A 79 -14.81 -4.73 -9.51
N HIS A 80 -14.36 -3.76 -8.70
CA HIS A 80 -13.28 -2.85 -9.05
C HIS A 80 -12.14 -2.92 -8.02
N PHE A 81 -10.97 -2.40 -8.42
CA PHE A 81 -9.80 -2.27 -7.55
C PHE A 81 -9.60 -0.81 -7.14
N THR A 82 -9.25 -0.59 -5.88
CA THR A 82 -8.57 0.64 -5.45
C THR A 82 -7.17 0.28 -4.95
N ILE A 83 -6.17 0.95 -5.51
CA ILE A 83 -4.75 0.74 -5.21
C ILE A 83 -4.23 2.00 -4.55
N PHE A 84 -3.93 1.94 -3.26
CA PHE A 84 -3.39 3.06 -2.51
C PHE A 84 -1.85 3.07 -2.58
N ASP A 85 -1.25 4.12 -3.13
CA ASP A 85 0.18 4.43 -3.03
C ASP A 85 0.41 5.33 -1.82
N ARG A 86 0.90 4.76 -0.73
CA ARG A 86 0.71 5.17 0.67
C ARG A 86 -0.76 5.02 1.11
N SER A 87 -1.03 5.07 2.41
CA SER A 87 -2.37 4.72 2.89
C SER A 87 -2.69 5.41 4.22
N TRP A 88 -3.74 4.93 4.89
CA TRP A 88 -4.15 5.32 6.25
C TRP A 88 -3.09 5.06 7.32
N TYR A 89 -2.12 4.22 7.02
CA TYR A 89 -0.99 3.93 7.92
C TYR A 89 -0.03 5.12 8.10
N GLY A 90 -0.15 6.15 7.28
CA GLY A 90 0.53 7.43 7.50
C GLY A 90 0.29 8.01 8.89
N ARG A 91 -0.90 7.78 9.50
CA ARG A 91 -1.26 8.20 10.85
C ARG A 91 -0.30 7.66 11.92
N VAL A 92 0.11 6.41 11.82
CA VAL A 92 0.99 5.74 12.79
C VAL A 92 2.46 5.75 12.41
N MET A 93 2.80 6.30 11.24
CA MET A 93 4.17 6.47 10.73
C MET A 93 4.53 7.96 10.60
N VAL A 94 4.35 8.54 9.43
CA VAL A 94 4.80 9.92 9.15
C VAL A 94 4.13 10.94 10.04
N GLU A 95 2.83 10.85 10.28
CA GLU A 95 2.13 11.81 11.12
C GLU A 95 2.54 11.73 12.59
N ARG A 96 2.79 10.50 13.09
CA ARG A 96 3.36 10.26 14.43
C ARG A 96 4.76 10.85 14.56
N ILE A 97 5.64 10.59 13.60
CA ILE A 97 7.07 10.94 13.67
C ILE A 97 7.30 12.44 13.43
N GLU A 98 6.53 13.03 12.53
CA GLU A 98 6.61 14.46 12.22
C GLU A 98 5.76 15.32 13.18
N GLY A 99 5.00 14.71 14.08
CA GLY A 99 4.17 15.43 15.04
C GLY A 99 2.94 16.11 14.41
N PHE A 100 2.42 15.57 13.32
CA PHE A 100 1.22 16.08 12.65
C PHE A 100 -0.07 15.60 13.32
N CYS A 101 0.03 14.70 14.26
CA CYS A 101 -1.06 14.26 15.14
C CYS A 101 -0.55 14.10 16.58
N SER A 102 -1.46 14.15 17.53
CA SER A 102 -1.15 13.96 18.96
C SER A 102 -0.81 12.51 19.32
N GLY A 103 -0.22 12.32 20.49
CA GLY A 103 0.08 10.99 21.02
C GLY A 103 -1.15 10.10 21.14
N ASP A 104 -2.28 10.66 21.56
CA ASP A 104 -3.53 9.91 21.72
C ASP A 104 -4.15 9.54 20.36
N GLU A 105 -4.01 10.41 19.36
CA GLU A 105 -4.53 10.15 18.02
C GLU A 105 -3.85 8.98 17.33
N TRP A 106 -2.51 8.93 17.33
CA TRP A 106 -1.84 7.78 16.69
C TRP A 106 -1.95 6.49 17.50
N ARG A 107 -2.07 6.55 18.84
CA ARG A 107 -2.24 5.34 19.65
C ARG A 107 -3.59 4.66 19.41
N ARG A 108 -4.68 5.44 19.35
CA ARG A 108 -6.01 4.88 19.05
C ARG A 108 -6.14 4.43 17.59
N ALA A 109 -5.35 5.00 16.68
CA ALA A 109 -5.43 4.72 15.25
C ALA A 109 -5.23 3.24 14.90
N TYR A 110 -4.46 2.48 15.67
CA TYR A 110 -4.30 1.05 15.44
C TYR A 110 -5.64 0.30 15.52
N ALA A 111 -6.44 0.58 16.53
CA ALA A 111 -7.77 -0.02 16.66
C ALA A 111 -8.75 0.50 15.59
N GLU A 112 -8.73 1.80 15.31
CA GLU A 112 -9.57 2.43 14.28
C GLU A 112 -9.31 1.85 12.89
N ILE A 113 -8.03 1.65 12.53
CA ILE A 113 -7.61 1.04 11.27
C ILE A 113 -8.05 -0.42 11.19
N ASN A 114 -7.80 -1.21 12.24
CA ASN A 114 -8.20 -2.61 12.26
C ASN A 114 -9.73 -2.75 12.10
N ASN A 115 -10.52 -1.92 12.78
CA ASN A 115 -11.99 -1.92 12.66
C ASN A 115 -12.44 -1.55 11.24
N MET A 116 -11.78 -0.59 10.59
CA MET A 116 -12.08 -0.21 9.21
C MET A 116 -11.80 -1.37 8.26
N GLU A 117 -10.62 -1.98 8.35
CA GLU A 117 -10.21 -3.10 7.50
C GLU A 117 -11.10 -4.33 7.73
N GLU A 118 -11.47 -4.61 8.98
CA GLU A 118 -12.42 -5.67 9.33
C GLU A 118 -13.79 -5.44 8.68
N SER A 119 -14.30 -4.21 8.75
CA SER A 119 -15.57 -3.85 8.12
C SER A 119 -15.53 -4.07 6.60
N TRP A 120 -14.42 -3.74 5.97
CA TRP A 120 -14.23 -3.99 4.53
C TRP A 120 -14.16 -5.48 4.21
N ALA A 121 -13.37 -6.25 4.97
CA ALA A 121 -13.25 -7.69 4.78
C ALA A 121 -14.61 -8.40 4.98
N ASN A 122 -15.32 -8.06 6.05
CA ASN A 122 -16.66 -8.62 6.34
C ASN A 122 -17.71 -8.26 5.29
N SER A 123 -17.52 -7.16 4.55
CA SER A 123 -18.37 -6.81 3.40
C SER A 123 -18.02 -7.55 2.11
N GLY A 124 -17.08 -8.49 2.14
CA GLY A 124 -16.62 -9.27 0.99
C GLY A 124 -15.51 -8.60 0.18
N CYS A 125 -14.86 -7.56 0.71
CA CYS A 125 -13.71 -6.93 0.06
C CYS A 125 -12.44 -7.74 0.30
N ILE A 126 -11.67 -7.98 -0.75
CA ILE A 126 -10.31 -8.51 -0.64
C ILE A 126 -9.39 -7.34 -0.24
N VAL A 127 -8.80 -7.41 0.95
CA VAL A 127 -7.88 -6.38 1.47
C VAL A 127 -6.47 -6.95 1.56
N LEU A 128 -5.52 -6.40 0.79
CA LEU A 128 -4.11 -6.79 0.82
C LEU A 128 -3.24 -5.58 1.16
N LYS A 129 -2.29 -5.79 2.08
CA LYS A 129 -1.35 -4.76 2.55
C LYS A 129 0.07 -5.21 2.28
N PHE A 130 0.83 -4.38 1.57
CA PHE A 130 2.21 -4.66 1.21
C PHE A 130 3.14 -3.67 1.91
N TRP A 131 4.12 -4.21 2.64
CA TRP A 131 5.25 -3.45 3.14
C TRP A 131 6.47 -3.72 2.26
N MET A 132 6.92 -2.69 1.52
CA MET A 132 8.08 -2.78 0.63
C MET A 132 9.37 -2.54 1.43
N GLN A 133 9.97 -3.65 1.87
CA GLN A 133 11.15 -3.64 2.74
C GLN A 133 12.44 -3.56 1.93
N ILE A 134 13.24 -2.55 2.23
CA ILE A 134 14.64 -2.43 1.82
C ILE A 134 15.49 -2.10 3.03
N ASP A 135 16.78 -2.40 2.98
CA ASP A 135 17.72 -1.96 4.00
C ASP A 135 18.17 -0.50 3.77
N LYS A 136 18.81 0.05 4.78
CA LYS A 136 19.26 1.45 4.80
C LYS A 136 20.33 1.74 3.74
N GLU A 137 21.17 0.76 3.42
CA GLU A 137 22.22 0.84 2.41
C GLU A 137 21.62 0.85 1.00
N GLU A 138 20.66 -0.01 0.74
CA GLU A 138 19.96 -0.04 -0.55
C GLU A 138 19.16 1.24 -0.79
N GLN A 139 18.56 1.81 0.25
CA GLN A 139 17.89 3.11 0.15
C GLN A 139 18.88 4.20 -0.26
N ALA A 140 20.05 4.29 0.41
CA ALA A 140 21.09 5.27 0.07
C ALA A 140 21.56 5.12 -1.38
N ARG A 141 21.80 3.87 -1.80
CA ARG A 141 22.19 3.56 -3.18
C ARG A 141 21.15 4.04 -4.19
N ARG A 142 19.86 3.81 -3.89
CA ARG A 142 18.76 4.26 -4.76
C ARG A 142 18.57 5.76 -4.78
N PHE A 143 18.79 6.44 -3.66
CA PHE A 143 18.77 7.90 -3.60
C PHE A 143 19.85 8.49 -4.48
N LYS A 144 21.09 7.98 -4.36
CA LYS A 144 22.20 8.38 -5.23
C LYS A 144 21.89 8.14 -6.71
N GLU A 145 21.41 6.95 -7.06
CA GLU A 145 20.99 6.61 -8.44
C GLU A 145 19.93 7.58 -9.00
N ARG A 146 19.01 8.07 -8.14
CA ARG A 146 18.00 9.06 -8.55
C ARG A 146 18.60 10.45 -8.76
N GLN A 147 19.54 10.88 -7.90
CA GLN A 147 20.21 12.17 -8.01
C GLN A 147 21.09 12.25 -9.26
N GLU A 148 21.76 11.16 -9.60
CA GLU A 148 22.66 11.10 -10.76
C GLU A 148 21.92 10.93 -12.10
N ASN A 149 20.64 10.54 -12.09
CA ASN A 149 19.87 10.32 -13.32
C ASN A 149 18.88 11.47 -13.57
N PRO A 150 19.09 12.30 -14.61
CA PRO A 150 18.22 13.43 -14.95
C PRO A 150 16.73 13.08 -15.05
N ASP A 151 16.41 11.89 -15.57
CA ASP A 151 15.02 11.42 -15.73
C ASP A 151 14.37 11.02 -14.39
N LYS A 152 15.14 10.96 -13.31
CA LYS A 152 14.67 10.49 -11.99
C LYS A 152 14.89 11.51 -10.88
N GLN A 153 15.56 12.61 -11.10
CA GLN A 153 15.85 13.63 -10.10
C GLN A 153 14.58 14.17 -9.42
N TRP A 154 13.50 14.30 -10.17
CA TRP A 154 12.21 14.73 -9.65
C TRP A 154 11.58 13.78 -8.62
N LYS A 155 12.11 12.54 -8.49
CA LYS A 155 11.64 11.51 -7.55
C LYS A 155 12.36 11.54 -6.21
N ILE A 156 13.28 12.45 -6.02
CA ILE A 156 13.97 12.63 -4.74
C ILE A 156 13.79 14.05 -4.27
N THR A 157 13.38 14.19 -3.02
CA THR A 157 13.07 15.46 -2.39
C THR A 157 13.84 15.60 -1.08
N GLU A 158 13.82 16.79 -0.51
CA GLU A 158 14.36 17.01 0.85
C GLU A 158 13.62 16.18 1.91
N GLU A 159 12.34 15.88 1.67
CA GLU A 159 11.56 15.01 2.56
C GLU A 159 12.15 13.60 2.64
N ASP A 160 12.58 13.02 1.52
CA ASP A 160 13.21 11.69 1.51
C ASP A 160 14.47 11.65 2.41
N TRP A 161 15.29 12.70 2.36
CA TRP A 161 16.47 12.80 3.20
C TRP A 161 16.14 13.04 4.68
N ARG A 162 15.15 13.86 4.97
CA ARG A 162 14.65 14.09 6.33
C ARG A 162 14.10 12.81 6.93
N ASN A 163 13.30 12.06 6.18
CA ASN A 163 12.78 10.77 6.62
C ASN A 163 13.92 9.78 6.89
N ARG A 164 14.91 9.72 6.01
CA ARG A 164 16.09 8.88 6.20
C ARG A 164 16.89 9.26 7.46
N ALA A 165 17.00 10.52 7.80
CA ALA A 165 17.67 10.96 9.01
C ALA A 165 16.97 10.45 10.29
N LYS A 166 15.68 10.15 10.21
CA LYS A 166 14.87 9.60 11.29
C LYS A 166 14.65 8.07 11.17
N TRP A 167 15.51 7.36 10.41
CA TRP A 167 15.33 5.94 10.11
C TRP A 167 14.99 5.10 11.34
N ASP A 168 15.73 5.23 12.42
CA ASP A 168 15.55 4.42 13.63
C ASP A 168 14.18 4.68 14.30
N GLN A 169 13.66 5.92 14.23
CA GLN A 169 12.32 6.25 14.71
C GLN A 169 11.24 5.63 13.83
N TYR A 170 11.45 5.65 12.50
CA TYR A 170 10.55 5.00 11.57
C TYR A 170 10.56 3.48 11.75
N GLU A 171 11.72 2.86 11.97
CA GLU A 171 11.85 1.42 12.19
C GLU A 171 11.00 0.97 13.40
N VAL A 172 11.10 1.66 14.52
CA VAL A 172 10.26 1.40 15.71
C VAL A 172 8.77 1.55 15.40
N ALA A 173 8.39 2.59 14.67
CA ALA A 173 6.99 2.83 14.31
C ALA A 173 6.45 1.78 13.34
N VAL A 174 7.27 1.33 12.39
CA VAL A 174 6.94 0.28 11.43
C VAL A 174 6.78 -1.07 12.13
N ASP A 175 7.70 -1.45 13.00
CA ASP A 175 7.61 -2.71 13.75
C ASP A 175 6.33 -2.74 14.60
N GLU A 176 6.02 -1.65 15.31
CA GLU A 176 4.79 -1.54 16.09
C GLU A 176 3.54 -1.63 15.19
N MET A 177 3.54 -0.97 14.04
CA MET A 177 2.47 -1.03 13.06
C MET A 177 2.25 -2.47 12.56
N LEU A 178 3.31 -3.14 12.15
CA LEU A 178 3.24 -4.50 11.63
C LEU A 178 2.67 -5.47 12.67
N VAL A 179 3.13 -5.37 13.93
CA VAL A 179 2.67 -6.23 15.03
C VAL A 179 1.20 -5.95 15.39
N ARG A 180 0.81 -4.67 15.50
CA ARG A 180 -0.53 -4.28 15.97
C ARG A 180 -1.63 -4.39 14.92
N THR A 181 -1.26 -4.44 13.63
CA THR A 181 -2.25 -4.38 12.55
C THR A 181 -2.15 -5.53 11.56
N SER A 182 -1.32 -6.55 11.81
CA SER A 182 -1.33 -7.79 11.03
C SER A 182 -2.42 -8.72 11.55
N THR A 183 -3.64 -8.52 11.06
CA THR A 183 -4.82 -9.27 11.46
C THR A 183 -5.04 -10.50 10.59
N THR A 184 -5.92 -11.42 11.00
CA THR A 184 -6.25 -12.62 10.22
C THR A 184 -7.00 -12.29 8.93
N TYR A 185 -7.80 -11.24 8.93
CA TYR A 185 -8.57 -10.78 7.77
C TYR A 185 -7.79 -9.86 6.83
N ALA A 186 -6.74 -9.21 7.30
CA ALA A 186 -5.86 -8.35 6.51
C ALA A 186 -4.40 -8.39 7.03
N PRO A 187 -3.68 -9.49 6.85
CA PRO A 187 -2.29 -9.60 7.28
C PRO A 187 -1.36 -8.71 6.44
N TRP A 188 -0.27 -8.25 7.04
CA TRP A 188 0.80 -7.60 6.29
C TRP A 188 1.59 -8.60 5.47
N ILE A 189 1.82 -8.26 4.22
CA ILE A 189 2.72 -8.97 3.31
C ILE A 189 4.05 -8.21 3.23
N ILE A 190 5.07 -8.74 3.87
CA ILE A 190 6.42 -8.19 3.78
C ILE A 190 7.00 -8.57 2.42
N VAL A 191 7.41 -7.57 1.64
CA VAL A 191 8.01 -7.74 0.32
C VAL A 191 9.48 -7.34 0.40
N GLU A 192 10.38 -8.30 0.27
CA GLU A 192 11.83 -8.09 0.24
C GLU A 192 12.20 -7.37 -1.06
N ALA A 193 12.39 -6.06 -0.99
CA ALA A 193 12.43 -5.19 -2.15
C ALA A 193 13.84 -4.73 -2.55
N ASN A 194 14.90 -5.22 -1.93
CA ASN A 194 16.28 -4.98 -2.39
C ASN A 194 16.43 -5.44 -3.86
N SER A 195 15.82 -6.55 -4.23
CA SER A 195 15.65 -6.93 -5.63
C SER A 195 14.30 -6.41 -6.17
N LYS A 196 14.35 -5.39 -7.02
CA LYS A 196 13.15 -4.82 -7.67
C LYS A 196 12.38 -5.87 -8.50
N TYR A 197 13.09 -6.84 -9.09
CA TYR A 197 12.46 -7.91 -9.88
C TYR A 197 11.72 -8.89 -9.00
N TYR A 198 12.34 -9.35 -7.92
CA TYR A 198 11.72 -10.22 -6.93
C TYR A 198 10.46 -9.57 -6.35
N ALA A 199 10.57 -8.34 -5.89
CA ALA A 199 9.46 -7.61 -5.29
C ALA A 199 8.23 -7.53 -6.22
N ARG A 200 8.43 -7.23 -7.50
CA ARG A 200 7.36 -7.17 -8.49
C ARG A 200 6.69 -8.52 -8.73
N ILE A 201 7.47 -9.60 -8.75
CA ILE A 201 6.94 -10.96 -8.88
C ILE A 201 6.19 -11.36 -7.62
N LYS A 202 6.73 -11.10 -6.44
CA LYS A 202 6.07 -11.43 -5.17
C LYS A 202 4.73 -10.74 -5.03
N VAL A 203 4.66 -9.43 -5.31
CA VAL A 203 3.39 -8.66 -5.29
C VAL A 203 2.35 -9.28 -6.22
N LEU A 204 2.70 -9.48 -7.51
CA LEU A 204 1.77 -10.07 -8.48
C LEU A 204 1.32 -11.47 -8.08
N LYS A 205 2.25 -12.32 -7.63
CA LYS A 205 1.95 -13.69 -7.20
C LYS A 205 1.01 -13.71 -6.00
N THR A 206 1.19 -12.79 -5.05
CA THR A 206 0.32 -12.65 -3.88
C THR A 206 -1.08 -12.20 -4.27
N VAL A 207 -1.21 -11.19 -5.14
CA VAL A 207 -2.53 -10.72 -5.60
C VAL A 207 -3.27 -11.82 -6.36
N VAL A 208 -2.59 -12.51 -7.29
CA VAL A 208 -3.17 -13.66 -8.02
C VAL A 208 -3.65 -14.73 -7.04
N GLY A 209 -2.79 -15.15 -6.12
CA GLY A 209 -3.12 -16.20 -5.14
C GLY A 209 -4.27 -15.82 -4.22
N ALA A 210 -4.32 -14.57 -3.76
CA ALA A 210 -5.40 -14.11 -2.88
C ALA A 210 -6.77 -14.13 -3.60
N ILE A 211 -6.82 -13.67 -4.85
CA ILE A 211 -8.06 -13.70 -5.65
C ILE A 211 -8.46 -15.15 -5.92
N GLU A 212 -7.53 -16.02 -6.31
CA GLU A 212 -7.82 -17.43 -6.56
C GLU A 212 -8.36 -18.16 -5.32
N ASN A 213 -7.79 -17.88 -4.14
CA ASN A 213 -8.27 -18.46 -2.88
C ASN A 213 -9.66 -17.96 -2.55
N TYR A 214 -9.90 -16.64 -2.64
CA TYR A 214 -11.23 -16.08 -2.42
C TYR A 214 -12.29 -16.71 -3.34
N LEU A 215 -11.96 -16.87 -4.63
CA LEU A 215 -12.88 -17.48 -5.60
C LEU A 215 -13.16 -18.97 -5.34
N LYS A 216 -12.25 -19.69 -4.68
CA LYS A 216 -12.45 -21.10 -4.27
C LYS A 216 -13.36 -21.20 -3.04
N GLU A 217 -13.18 -20.31 -2.08
CA GLU A 217 -13.93 -20.29 -0.82
C GLU A 217 -15.38 -19.81 -1.00
N HIS A 218 -15.65 -19.03 -2.06
CA HIS A 218 -16.95 -18.41 -2.34
C HIS A 218 -17.54 -18.91 -3.68
N LYS A 219 -17.42 -20.20 -3.95
CA LYS A 219 -18.01 -20.85 -5.15
C LYS A 219 -19.53 -20.85 -5.15
#